data_9bbafe842b5526c72cbbabbb58ca87de
#
_entry.id   9bbafe842b5526c72cbbabbb58ca87de
#
_cell.length_a   1.000
_cell.length_b   1.000
_cell.length_c   1.000
_cell.angle_alpha   90.00
_cell.angle_beta   90.00
_cell.angle_gamma   90.00
#
_symmetry.space_group_name_H-M   'P 1'
#
loop_
_entity.id
_entity.type
_entity.pdbx_description
1 polymer ?
#
loop_
_entity_poly.entity_id
_entity_poly.type
_entity_poly.pdbx_seq_one_letter_code
_entity_poly.pdbx_strand_id
1 'polypeptide(L)'
;MIYLAYIVIAFTAIQLMVALMNVVFKQRLPKSSAQEVLVSILIPARNEENTIEKLLKDLQQQDYQNIEVFVYNDQSSDNTANIVEQYVQKDARFHLINGSALPSDWLGKSRACHELAQHASGSYFLFLDADVRIKGAIIGRTVAMMVKNKLTLLSLFPKQEMQSWGERLTVPLMNYILLTLLPLVFVQKSWFTSHSAANGQ
;
A
#
# COMPACT_ATOMS: atom_id res chain seq x y z
N MET A 1 -15.84 4.31 -42.27
CA MET A 1 -16.56 5.04 -41.20
C MET A 1 -17.38 4.10 -40.31
N ILE A 2 -18.30 3.28 -40.87
CA ILE A 2 -19.18 2.42 -40.07
C ILE A 2 -18.44 1.36 -39.23
N TYR A 3 -17.38 0.74 -39.74
CA TYR A 3 -16.56 -0.23 -38.99
C TYR A 3 -15.84 0.41 -37.81
N LEU A 4 -15.36 1.65 -37.94
CA LEU A 4 -14.75 2.39 -36.83
C LEU A 4 -15.77 2.64 -35.71
N ALA A 5 -17.00 3.01 -36.07
CA ALA A 5 -18.08 3.19 -35.10
C ALA A 5 -18.37 1.87 -34.33
N TYR A 6 -18.43 0.73 -35.01
CA TYR A 6 -18.62 -0.56 -34.33
C TYR A 6 -17.48 -0.93 -33.40
N ILE A 7 -16.23 -0.66 -33.77
CA ILE A 7 -15.06 -0.89 -32.91
C ILE A 7 -15.15 -0.04 -31.62
N VAL A 8 -15.47 1.26 -31.77
CA VAL A 8 -15.61 2.16 -30.61
C VAL A 8 -16.74 1.71 -29.69
N ILE A 9 -17.91 1.36 -30.26
CA ILE A 9 -19.06 0.87 -29.48
C ILE A 9 -18.70 -0.43 -28.75
N ALA A 10 -18.08 -1.39 -29.43
CA ALA A 10 -17.67 -2.67 -28.82
C ALA A 10 -16.67 -2.45 -27.67
N PHE A 11 -15.65 -1.60 -27.87
CA PHE A 11 -14.68 -1.27 -26.84
C PHE A 11 -15.33 -0.61 -25.61
N THR A 12 -16.20 0.37 -25.83
CA THR A 12 -16.93 1.05 -24.76
C THR A 12 -17.86 0.10 -24.00
N ALA A 13 -18.52 -0.82 -24.72
CA ALA A 13 -19.36 -1.85 -24.09
C ALA A 13 -18.55 -2.82 -23.22
N ILE A 14 -17.35 -3.21 -23.66
CA ILE A 14 -16.42 -4.02 -22.85
C ILE A 14 -16.00 -3.27 -21.59
N GLN A 15 -15.60 -2.00 -21.70
CA GLN A 15 -15.25 -1.18 -20.56
C GLN A 15 -16.41 -1.06 -19.55
N LEU A 16 -17.63 -0.83 -20.04
CA LEU A 16 -18.82 -0.77 -19.19
C LEU A 16 -19.07 -2.12 -18.49
N MET A 17 -18.93 -3.22 -19.21
CA MET A 17 -19.09 -4.57 -18.62
C MET A 17 -18.06 -4.81 -17.51
N VAL A 18 -16.79 -4.49 -17.72
CA VAL A 18 -15.74 -4.61 -16.70
C VAL A 18 -16.03 -3.73 -15.48
N ALA A 19 -16.44 -2.47 -15.70
CA ALA A 19 -16.80 -1.57 -14.62
C ALA A 19 -17.98 -2.11 -13.79
N LEU A 20 -19.02 -2.63 -14.43
CA LEU A 20 -20.17 -3.25 -13.76
C LEU A 20 -19.77 -4.50 -12.97
N MET A 21 -18.89 -5.36 -13.54
CA MET A 21 -18.33 -6.50 -12.81
C MET A 21 -17.60 -6.07 -11.54
N ASN A 22 -16.78 -5.03 -11.60
CA ASN A 22 -16.04 -4.51 -10.45
C ASN A 22 -16.96 -3.91 -9.37
N VAL A 23 -18.10 -3.33 -9.76
CA VAL A 23 -19.12 -2.84 -8.81
C VAL A 23 -19.87 -4.00 -8.14
N VAL A 24 -20.28 -5.01 -8.92
CA VAL A 24 -21.05 -6.16 -8.43
C VAL A 24 -20.20 -7.05 -7.52
N PHE A 25 -18.96 -7.34 -7.94
CA PHE A 25 -18.03 -8.20 -7.20
C PHE A 25 -17.06 -7.40 -6.31
N LYS A 26 -17.52 -6.28 -5.78
CA LYS A 26 -16.73 -5.40 -4.93
C LYS A 26 -16.16 -6.14 -3.72
N GLN A 27 -14.83 -6.19 -3.66
CA GLN A 27 -14.13 -6.76 -2.51
C GLN A 27 -14.16 -5.78 -1.33
N ARG A 28 -14.40 -6.30 -0.13
CA ARG A 28 -14.43 -5.51 1.10
C ARG A 28 -13.63 -6.22 2.18
N LEU A 29 -12.85 -5.47 2.91
CA LEU A 29 -12.21 -5.99 4.12
C LEU A 29 -13.28 -6.47 5.12
N PRO A 30 -13.04 -7.57 5.84
CA PRO A 30 -13.95 -8.05 6.88
C PRO A 30 -14.14 -6.98 7.96
N LYS A 31 -15.25 -7.05 8.69
CA LYS A 31 -15.55 -6.07 9.77
C LYS A 31 -14.76 -6.38 11.06
N SER A 32 -14.46 -7.64 11.32
CA SER A 32 -13.68 -8.08 12.49
C SER A 32 -12.20 -8.18 12.16
N SER A 33 -11.34 -7.84 13.10
CA SER A 33 -9.93 -8.19 13.07
C SER A 33 -9.77 -9.69 13.32
N ALA A 34 -8.74 -10.30 12.77
CA ALA A 34 -8.42 -11.69 13.01
C ALA A 34 -7.26 -11.81 13.98
N GLN A 35 -6.84 -13.04 14.10
CA GLN A 35 -5.76 -13.60 14.88
C GLN A 35 -4.57 -12.67 15.08
N GLU A 36 -3.97 -12.75 16.27
CA GLU A 36 -2.78 -12.00 16.67
C GLU A 36 -1.51 -12.58 16.03
N VAL A 37 -1.38 -12.42 14.71
CA VAL A 37 -0.12 -12.72 13.99
C VAL A 37 0.76 -11.49 14.01
N LEU A 38 2.06 -11.66 14.23
CA LEU A 38 3.00 -10.55 14.16
C LEU A 38 3.06 -10.00 12.73
N VAL A 39 2.90 -8.66 12.60
CA VAL A 39 3.00 -7.93 11.34
C VAL A 39 4.17 -6.97 11.40
N SER A 40 5.12 -7.10 10.48
CA SER A 40 6.21 -6.15 10.31
C SER A 40 5.78 -5.04 9.37
N ILE A 41 5.75 -3.81 9.87
CA ILE A 41 5.43 -2.61 9.11
C ILE A 41 6.74 -1.97 8.66
N LEU A 42 6.91 -1.85 7.36
CA LEU A 42 8.16 -1.52 6.69
C LEU A 42 8.03 -0.21 5.93
N ILE A 43 8.74 0.83 6.39
CA ILE A 43 8.57 2.21 5.93
C ILE A 43 9.90 2.74 5.39
N PRO A 44 10.12 2.78 4.07
CA PRO A 44 11.23 3.52 3.49
C PRO A 44 10.95 5.03 3.61
N ALA A 45 11.90 5.80 4.12
CA ALA A 45 11.76 7.24 4.31
C ALA A 45 13.01 7.99 3.84
N ARG A 46 12.80 9.07 3.08
CA ARG A 46 13.84 9.99 2.67
C ARG A 46 13.31 11.41 2.56
N ASN A 47 13.75 12.31 3.46
CA ASN A 47 13.30 13.70 3.54
C ASN A 47 11.77 13.83 3.72
N GLU A 48 11.25 13.16 4.74
CA GLU A 48 9.82 13.05 5.04
C GLU A 48 9.43 13.74 6.38
N GLU A 49 10.20 14.75 6.83
CA GLU A 49 9.95 15.42 8.10
C GLU A 49 8.54 16.00 8.27
N ASN A 50 7.86 16.35 7.16
CA ASN A 50 6.51 16.93 7.16
C ASN A 50 5.38 15.90 7.25
N THR A 51 5.66 14.62 6.98
CA THR A 51 4.66 13.56 6.81
C THR A 51 4.82 12.40 7.77
N ILE A 52 6.06 11.96 8.02
CA ILE A 52 6.38 10.74 8.77
C ILE A 52 5.77 10.71 10.18
N GLU A 53 5.76 11.84 10.89
CA GLU A 53 5.22 11.92 12.26
C GLU A 53 3.74 11.51 12.31
N LYS A 54 2.97 11.93 11.30
CA LYS A 54 1.54 11.63 11.21
C LYS A 54 1.30 10.14 11.05
N LEU A 55 2.11 9.46 10.23
CA LEU A 55 2.05 8.02 10.04
C LEU A 55 2.42 7.26 11.32
N LEU A 56 3.55 7.64 11.97
CA LEU A 56 3.99 6.99 13.20
C LEU A 56 2.95 7.13 14.31
N LYS A 57 2.32 8.28 14.43
CA LYS A 57 1.21 8.50 15.37
C LYS A 57 -0.01 7.65 15.04
N ASP A 58 -0.39 7.52 13.77
CA ASP A 58 -1.47 6.66 13.33
C ASP A 58 -1.18 5.18 13.67
N LEU A 59 0.07 4.73 13.51
CA LEU A 59 0.50 3.37 13.84
C LEU A 59 0.52 3.11 15.36
N GLN A 60 0.97 4.07 16.15
CA GLN A 60 0.95 3.97 17.60
C GLN A 60 -0.47 3.81 18.16
N GLN A 61 -1.46 4.42 17.50
CA GLN A 61 -2.87 4.41 17.88
C GLN A 61 -3.68 3.23 17.31
N GLN A 62 -3.03 2.31 16.56
CA GLN A 62 -3.74 1.15 16.01
C GLN A 62 -4.24 0.23 17.13
N ASP A 63 -5.41 -0.33 16.91
CA ASP A 63 -6.02 -1.35 17.78
C ASP A 63 -5.30 -2.71 17.69
N TYR A 64 -4.64 -2.99 16.56
CA TYR A 64 -3.83 -4.19 16.37
C TYR A 64 -2.45 -4.00 16.99
N GLN A 65 -2.21 -4.62 18.15
CA GLN A 65 -1.01 -4.36 18.95
C GLN A 65 0.19 -5.24 18.58
N ASN A 66 -0.03 -6.41 17.96
CA ASN A 66 1.05 -7.34 17.60
C ASN A 66 1.74 -6.91 16.30
N ILE A 67 2.42 -5.76 16.36
CA ILE A 67 3.16 -5.15 15.28
C ILE A 67 4.59 -4.82 15.71
N GLU A 68 5.49 -4.85 14.77
CA GLU A 68 6.81 -4.20 14.82
C GLU A 68 6.91 -3.21 13.64
N VAL A 69 7.52 -2.07 13.86
CA VAL A 69 7.59 -0.97 12.88
C VAL A 69 9.04 -0.65 12.61
N PHE A 70 9.49 -0.86 11.38
CA PHE A 70 10.83 -0.51 10.94
C PHE A 70 10.77 0.67 9.99
N VAL A 71 11.49 1.73 10.31
CA VAL A 71 11.69 2.87 9.42
C VAL A 71 13.12 2.85 8.90
N TYR A 72 13.28 2.80 7.59
CA TYR A 72 14.58 2.90 6.93
C TYR A 72 14.82 4.36 6.50
N ASN A 73 15.76 5.02 7.17
CA ASN A 73 16.18 6.37 6.82
C ASN A 73 17.22 6.30 5.68
N ASP A 74 16.78 6.57 4.45
CA ASP A 74 17.64 6.58 3.26
C ASP A 74 18.40 7.91 3.15
N GLN A 75 19.32 8.14 4.10
CA GLN A 75 20.20 9.33 4.13
C GLN A 75 19.44 10.66 4.05
N SER A 76 18.39 10.80 4.84
CA SER A 76 17.67 12.08 4.93
C SER A 76 18.59 13.20 5.42
N SER A 77 18.47 14.36 4.81
CA SER A 77 19.19 15.60 5.18
C SER A 77 18.37 16.54 6.05
N ASP A 78 17.10 16.23 6.26
CA ASP A 78 16.13 16.95 7.09
C ASP A 78 15.99 16.32 8.48
N ASN A 79 14.94 16.67 9.21
CA ASN A 79 14.71 16.20 10.57
C ASN A 79 14.04 14.80 10.65
N THR A 80 13.89 14.08 9.54
CA THR A 80 13.20 12.78 9.49
C THR A 80 13.73 11.78 10.53
N ALA A 81 15.06 11.57 10.59
CA ALA A 81 15.66 10.60 11.50
C ALA A 81 15.38 10.93 12.97
N ASN A 82 15.51 12.21 13.37
CA ASN A 82 15.27 12.64 14.75
C ASN A 82 13.81 12.45 15.16
N ILE A 83 12.86 12.68 14.25
CA ILE A 83 11.43 12.44 14.51
C ILE A 83 11.19 10.96 14.80
N VAL A 84 11.73 10.07 13.97
CA VAL A 84 11.59 8.61 14.16
C VAL A 84 12.22 8.17 15.49
N GLU A 85 13.40 8.69 15.83
CA GLU A 85 14.11 8.34 17.05
C GLU A 85 13.32 8.66 18.32
N GLN A 86 12.54 9.75 18.32
CA GLN A 86 11.62 10.06 19.42
C GLN A 86 10.54 9.00 19.64
N TYR A 87 10.08 8.32 18.57
CA TYR A 87 9.12 7.20 18.68
C TYR A 87 9.81 5.93 19.16
N VAL A 88 11.02 5.64 18.68
CA VAL A 88 11.85 4.51 19.16
C VAL A 88 12.08 4.57 20.67
N GLN A 89 12.35 5.75 21.21
CA GLN A 89 12.57 5.95 22.66
C GLN A 89 11.31 5.77 23.50
N LYS A 90 10.12 5.97 22.93
CA LYS A 90 8.83 5.93 23.64
C LYS A 90 8.10 4.62 23.53
N ASP A 91 8.35 3.84 22.47
CA ASP A 91 7.60 2.64 22.16
C ASP A 91 8.52 1.57 21.53
N ALA A 92 8.73 0.48 22.24
CA ALA A 92 9.66 -0.59 21.86
C ALA A 92 9.29 -1.31 20.54
N ARG A 93 8.10 -1.07 19.99
CA ARG A 93 7.69 -1.62 18.70
C ARG A 93 8.33 -0.90 17.52
N PHE A 94 8.86 0.32 17.71
CA PHE A 94 9.44 1.13 16.66
C PHE A 94 10.96 0.99 16.60
N HIS A 95 11.49 0.89 15.38
CA HIS A 95 12.91 0.72 15.12
C HIS A 95 13.35 1.65 13.98
N LEU A 96 14.50 2.28 14.13
CA LEU A 96 15.13 3.09 13.09
C LEU A 96 16.33 2.35 12.52
N ILE A 97 16.40 2.26 11.20
CA ILE A 97 17.55 1.73 10.46
C ILE A 97 18.12 2.87 9.63
N ASN A 98 19.35 3.25 9.88
CA ASN A 98 20.03 4.27 9.08
C ASN A 98 20.74 3.60 7.90
N GLY A 99 20.36 4.00 6.69
CA GLY A 99 20.91 3.51 5.44
C GLY A 99 22.33 3.96 5.20
N SER A 100 23.17 3.06 4.70
CA SER A 100 24.50 3.38 4.18
C SER A 100 24.42 3.87 2.73
N ALA A 101 25.56 4.34 2.17
CA ALA A 101 25.65 4.78 0.78
C ALA A 101 25.10 3.73 -0.20
N LEU A 102 24.33 4.21 -1.19
CA LEU A 102 23.67 3.36 -2.18
C LEU A 102 24.71 2.71 -3.11
N PRO A 103 24.77 1.38 -3.23
CA PRO A 103 25.56 0.73 -4.26
C PRO A 103 25.05 1.11 -5.66
N SER A 104 25.96 1.13 -6.65
CA SER A 104 25.68 1.61 -8.01
C SER A 104 24.63 0.79 -8.79
N ASP A 105 24.36 -0.42 -8.35
CA ASP A 105 23.44 -1.39 -8.98
C ASP A 105 22.05 -1.43 -8.36
N TRP A 106 21.76 -0.60 -7.35
CA TRP A 106 20.46 -0.56 -6.66
C TRP A 106 19.70 0.74 -6.90
N LEU A 107 18.37 0.62 -6.98
CA LEU A 107 17.47 1.78 -6.84
C LEU A 107 17.17 2.01 -5.34
N GLY A 108 17.22 3.25 -4.87
CA GLY A 108 17.11 3.60 -3.45
C GLY A 108 15.93 2.96 -2.73
N LYS A 109 14.71 3.11 -3.27
CA LYS A 109 13.50 2.52 -2.66
C LYS A 109 13.55 0.99 -2.62
N SER A 110 14.03 0.34 -3.68
CA SER A 110 14.11 -1.13 -3.72
C SER A 110 15.10 -1.66 -2.69
N ARG A 111 16.24 -1.00 -2.51
CA ARG A 111 17.20 -1.33 -1.47
C ARG A 111 16.60 -1.14 -0.08
N ALA A 112 15.97 0.01 0.17
CA ALA A 112 15.32 0.27 1.46
C ALA A 112 14.32 -0.82 1.82
N CYS A 113 13.47 -1.24 0.88
CA CYS A 113 12.53 -2.34 1.08
C CYS A 113 13.22 -3.68 1.34
N HIS A 114 14.34 -3.96 0.66
CA HIS A 114 15.12 -5.17 0.89
C HIS A 114 15.74 -5.20 2.30
N GLU A 115 16.41 -4.13 2.69
CA GLU A 115 17.02 -4.00 4.03
C GLU A 115 15.97 -4.10 5.14
N LEU A 116 14.84 -3.43 4.97
CA LEU A 116 13.70 -3.53 5.88
C LEU A 116 13.22 -4.98 6.05
N ALA A 117 13.08 -5.70 4.94
CA ALA A 117 12.62 -7.09 4.96
C ALA A 117 13.60 -8.04 5.67
N GLN A 118 14.90 -7.74 5.67
CA GLN A 118 15.89 -8.56 6.39
C GLN A 118 15.81 -8.40 7.91
N HIS A 119 15.32 -7.27 8.40
CA HIS A 119 15.15 -7.02 9.83
C HIS A 119 13.80 -7.50 10.36
N ALA A 120 12.86 -7.76 9.46
CA ALA A 120 11.49 -8.13 9.79
C ALA A 120 11.37 -9.57 10.27
N SER A 121 10.61 -9.79 11.36
CA SER A 121 10.36 -11.11 11.94
C SER A 121 8.89 -11.54 11.87
N GLY A 122 8.01 -10.66 11.40
CA GLY A 122 6.58 -10.91 11.30
C GLY A 122 6.19 -11.93 10.22
N SER A 123 5.04 -12.57 10.42
CA SER A 123 4.47 -13.50 9.45
C SER A 123 3.96 -12.80 8.18
N TYR A 124 3.65 -11.51 8.28
CA TYR A 124 3.26 -10.65 7.17
C TYR A 124 4.04 -9.35 7.18
N PHE A 125 4.43 -8.90 6.00
CA PHE A 125 5.10 -7.63 5.79
C PHE A 125 4.11 -6.64 5.19
N LEU A 126 3.95 -5.48 5.84
CA LEU A 126 3.15 -4.36 5.38
C LEU A 126 4.08 -3.22 4.96
N PHE A 127 4.25 -3.04 3.66
CA PHE A 127 4.99 -1.91 3.13
C PHE A 127 4.10 -0.66 3.07
N LEU A 128 4.59 0.44 3.59
CA LEU A 128 3.90 1.74 3.60
C LEU A 128 4.86 2.84 3.16
N ASP A 129 4.37 3.76 2.34
CA ASP A 129 5.08 5.01 2.08
C ASP A 129 4.95 5.96 3.28
N ALA A 130 5.95 6.81 3.52
CA ALA A 130 6.04 7.67 4.70
C ALA A 130 4.98 8.79 4.74
N ASP A 131 4.32 9.07 3.63
CA ASP A 131 3.25 10.07 3.48
C ASP A 131 1.82 9.52 3.63
N VAL A 132 1.68 8.22 3.84
CA VAL A 132 0.38 7.55 3.99
C VAL A 132 -0.24 7.82 5.37
N ARG A 133 -1.57 7.85 5.43
CA ARG A 133 -2.36 7.91 6.67
C ARG A 133 -3.13 6.61 6.89
N ILE A 134 -3.03 6.05 8.07
CA ILE A 134 -3.71 4.82 8.46
C ILE A 134 -4.80 5.14 9.48
N LYS A 135 -6.05 4.82 9.13
CA LYS A 135 -7.22 5.10 9.98
C LYS A 135 -7.98 3.83 10.34
N GLY A 136 -8.43 3.76 11.58
CA GLY A 136 -9.24 2.64 12.08
C GLY A 136 -8.51 1.30 12.08
N ALA A 137 -9.24 0.21 12.20
CA ALA A 137 -8.76 -1.17 12.34
C ALA A 137 -8.26 -1.78 11.02
N ILE A 138 -7.51 -1.04 10.20
CA ILE A 138 -7.19 -1.52 8.84
C ILE A 138 -6.19 -2.69 8.87
N ILE A 139 -5.22 -2.67 9.77
CA ILE A 139 -4.19 -3.71 9.86
C ILE A 139 -4.85 -5.05 10.21
N GLY A 140 -5.59 -5.12 11.31
CA GLY A 140 -6.26 -6.35 11.73
C GLY A 140 -7.26 -6.88 10.72
N ARG A 141 -8.00 -5.99 10.03
CA ARG A 141 -8.94 -6.36 8.97
C ARG A 141 -8.25 -6.89 7.71
N THR A 142 -7.08 -6.36 7.39
CA THR A 142 -6.24 -6.82 6.28
C THR A 142 -5.67 -8.20 6.59
N VAL A 143 -5.12 -8.40 7.77
CA VAL A 143 -4.64 -9.70 8.25
C VAL A 143 -5.77 -10.73 8.21
N ALA A 144 -6.97 -10.38 8.72
CA ALA A 144 -8.14 -11.25 8.66
C ALA A 144 -8.49 -11.69 7.24
N MET A 145 -8.40 -10.79 6.27
CA MET A 145 -8.66 -11.12 4.86
C MET A 145 -7.60 -12.05 4.31
N MET A 146 -6.32 -11.80 4.59
CA MET A 146 -5.21 -12.62 4.11
C MET A 146 -5.28 -14.04 4.66
N VAL A 147 -5.48 -14.19 5.96
CA VAL A 147 -5.59 -15.50 6.63
C VAL A 147 -6.81 -16.26 6.11
N LYS A 148 -8.00 -15.64 6.10
CA LYS A 148 -9.24 -16.27 5.65
C LYS A 148 -9.17 -16.80 4.23
N ASN A 149 -8.56 -16.03 3.32
CA ASN A 149 -8.51 -16.37 1.91
C ASN A 149 -7.17 -17.02 1.50
N LYS A 150 -6.26 -17.27 2.46
CA LYS A 150 -4.92 -17.83 2.22
C LYS A 150 -4.13 -17.03 1.17
N LEU A 151 -4.19 -15.69 1.27
CA LEU A 151 -3.52 -14.81 0.33
C LEU A 151 -2.05 -14.67 0.69
N THR A 152 -1.18 -14.72 -0.31
CA THR A 152 0.26 -14.44 -0.19
C THR A 152 0.60 -12.98 -0.45
N LEU A 153 -0.25 -12.29 -1.20
CA LEU A 153 -0.10 -10.87 -1.52
C LEU A 153 -1.47 -10.18 -1.50
N LEU A 154 -1.54 -9.02 -0.89
CA LEU A 154 -2.72 -8.15 -0.89
C LEU A 154 -2.26 -6.70 -1.07
N SER A 155 -2.81 -6.02 -2.08
CA SER A 155 -2.60 -4.60 -2.28
C SER A 155 -3.90 -3.84 -2.00
N LEU A 156 -3.78 -2.72 -1.29
CA LEU A 156 -4.89 -1.82 -1.00
C LEU A 156 -4.71 -0.53 -1.78
N PHE A 157 -5.79 -0.04 -2.39
CA PHE A 157 -5.78 1.28 -3.01
C PHE A 157 -6.08 2.35 -1.97
N PRO A 158 -5.13 3.25 -1.67
CA PRO A 158 -5.35 4.34 -0.73
C PRO A 158 -6.34 5.34 -1.32
N LYS A 159 -7.11 5.99 -0.43
CA LYS A 159 -7.89 7.15 -0.82
C LYS A 159 -6.94 8.31 -1.04
N GLN A 160 -6.81 8.75 -2.27
CA GLN A 160 -5.97 9.90 -2.62
C GLN A 160 -6.64 11.21 -2.19
N GLU A 161 -5.91 12.03 -1.43
CA GLU A 161 -6.34 13.38 -1.05
C GLU A 161 -5.88 14.36 -2.13
N MET A 162 -6.83 14.88 -2.89
CA MET A 162 -6.58 15.81 -4.01
C MET A 162 -6.80 17.24 -3.54
N GLN A 163 -5.74 18.04 -3.51
CA GLN A 163 -5.79 19.44 -3.06
C GLN A 163 -5.95 20.41 -4.23
N SER A 164 -5.24 20.18 -5.34
CA SER A 164 -5.26 21.05 -6.51
C SER A 164 -6.31 20.65 -7.55
N TRP A 165 -6.71 21.61 -8.41
CA TRP A 165 -7.59 21.33 -9.54
C TRP A 165 -6.96 20.36 -10.55
N GLY A 166 -5.64 20.45 -10.77
CA GLY A 166 -4.91 19.54 -11.64
C GLY A 166 -4.99 18.09 -11.15
N GLU A 167 -4.78 17.85 -9.86
CA GLU A 167 -4.92 16.53 -9.24
C GLU A 167 -6.34 15.98 -9.38
N ARG A 168 -7.38 16.81 -9.16
CA ARG A 168 -8.78 16.42 -9.31
C ARG A 168 -9.16 15.99 -10.72
N LEU A 169 -8.44 16.48 -11.73
CA LEU A 169 -8.66 16.11 -13.13
C LEU A 169 -7.85 14.87 -13.55
N THR A 170 -6.62 14.73 -13.05
CA THR A 170 -5.68 13.67 -13.51
C THR A 170 -5.76 12.39 -12.69
N VAL A 171 -5.84 12.51 -11.37
CA VAL A 171 -5.83 11.34 -10.47
C VAL A 171 -7.01 10.40 -10.70
N PRO A 172 -8.26 10.86 -10.91
CA PRO A 172 -9.38 9.98 -11.22
C PRO A 172 -9.21 9.20 -12.53
N LEU A 173 -8.41 9.71 -13.47
CA LEU A 173 -8.16 9.03 -14.75
C LEU A 173 -7.43 7.70 -14.54
N MET A 174 -6.46 7.63 -13.62
CA MET A 174 -5.81 6.37 -13.25
C MET A 174 -6.81 5.34 -12.71
N ASN A 175 -7.69 5.78 -11.80
CA ASN A 175 -8.74 4.92 -11.25
C ASN A 175 -9.74 4.48 -12.34
N TYR A 176 -10.08 5.36 -13.26
CA TYR A 176 -10.94 5.05 -14.41
C TYR A 176 -10.31 3.94 -15.27
N ILE A 177 -9.05 4.09 -15.68
CA ILE A 177 -8.33 3.11 -16.50
C ILE A 177 -8.31 1.75 -15.78
N LEU A 178 -7.95 1.74 -14.50
CA LEU A 178 -7.87 0.51 -13.72
C LEU A 178 -9.24 -0.19 -13.62
N LEU A 179 -10.29 0.55 -13.28
CA LEU A 179 -11.61 -0.02 -13.04
C LEU A 179 -12.35 -0.42 -14.31
N THR A 180 -12.00 0.14 -15.46
CA THR A 180 -12.65 -0.16 -16.75
C THR A 180 -11.89 -1.18 -17.60
N LEU A 181 -10.58 -1.37 -17.36
CA LEU A 181 -9.77 -2.31 -18.12
C LEU A 181 -9.37 -3.56 -17.35
N LEU A 182 -9.39 -3.53 -16.00
CA LEU A 182 -8.99 -4.65 -15.17
C LEU A 182 -10.20 -5.22 -14.41
N PRO A 183 -10.67 -6.43 -14.73
CA PRO A 183 -11.71 -7.10 -13.96
C PRO A 183 -11.10 -7.66 -12.66
N LEU A 184 -11.21 -6.90 -11.56
CA LEU A 184 -10.58 -7.19 -10.26
C LEU A 184 -10.97 -8.54 -9.66
N VAL A 185 -12.12 -9.07 -10.03
CA VAL A 185 -12.55 -10.42 -9.60
C VAL A 185 -11.59 -11.50 -10.09
N PHE A 186 -10.97 -11.33 -11.25
CA PHE A 186 -10.02 -12.31 -11.78
C PHE A 186 -8.63 -12.22 -11.13
N VAL A 187 -8.25 -11.09 -10.59
CA VAL A 187 -7.00 -10.96 -9.82
C VAL A 187 -6.97 -11.95 -8.66
N GLN A 188 -8.10 -12.19 -8.01
CA GLN A 188 -8.19 -13.11 -6.88
C GLN A 188 -8.46 -14.57 -7.27
N LYS A 189 -9.20 -14.81 -8.37
CA LYS A 189 -9.74 -16.13 -8.73
C LYS A 189 -9.13 -16.75 -9.98
N SER A 190 -8.24 -16.03 -10.67
CA SER A 190 -7.67 -16.54 -11.91
C SER A 190 -6.49 -17.47 -11.66
N TRP A 191 -6.42 -18.53 -12.48
CA TRP A 191 -5.27 -19.43 -12.58
C TRP A 191 -4.14 -18.82 -13.44
N PHE A 192 -4.40 -17.70 -14.09
CA PHE A 192 -3.43 -17.04 -14.96
C PHE A 192 -2.65 -15.97 -14.19
N THR A 193 -1.33 -16.08 -14.17
CA THR A 193 -0.41 -15.12 -13.54
C THR A 193 -0.48 -13.71 -14.15
N SER A 194 -0.94 -13.61 -15.41
CA SER A 194 -1.15 -12.34 -16.12
C SER A 194 -2.26 -11.46 -15.53
N HIS A 195 -3.12 -12.00 -14.66
CA HIS A 195 -4.18 -11.25 -13.97
C HIS A 195 -3.74 -10.71 -12.60
N SER A 196 -2.46 -10.63 -12.31
CA SER A 196 -1.96 -10.01 -11.09
C SER A 196 -1.99 -8.49 -11.20
N ALA A 197 -2.41 -7.83 -10.13
CA ALA A 197 -2.31 -6.38 -9.99
C ALA A 197 -1.97 -6.03 -8.54
N ALA A 198 -0.94 -5.22 -8.38
CA ALA A 198 -0.55 -4.65 -7.11
C ALA A 198 -0.27 -3.16 -7.29
N ASN A 199 -0.66 -2.34 -6.32
CA ASN A 199 -0.25 -0.96 -6.26
C ASN A 199 1.09 -0.89 -5.54
N GLY A 200 2.09 -0.32 -6.18
CA GLY A 200 3.45 -0.18 -5.65
C GLY A 200 3.66 1.06 -4.79
N GLN A 201 2.60 1.55 -4.16
CA GLN A 201 2.68 2.67 -3.21
C GLN A 201 2.77 2.17 -1.78
#